data_ee65d4acc43541796b03a57fec654a9d
#
_entry.id   ee65d4acc43541796b03a57fec654a9d
#
_cell.length_a   1.000
_cell.length_b   1.000
_cell.length_c   1.000
_cell.angle_alpha   90.00
_cell.angle_beta   90.00
_cell.angle_gamma   90.00
#
_symmetry.space_group_name_H-M   'P 1'
#
loop_
_entity.id
_entity.type
_entity.pdbx_description
1 polymer ?
#
loop_
_entity_poly.entity_id
_entity_poly.type
_entity_poly.pdbx_seq_one_letter_code
_entity_poly.pdbx_strand_id
1 'polypeptide(L)'
;MKHRYASRIGLVALLILIASCATVNRPAAPVVPASLQVPRTQVLSLQAHAIGVQIYECQASHDDPTRFDWVFKAPEAQLFDHAGKPIIKHYAGPTWEASDGSTVVGEVTAKDNGPDPMAIPWLLLRAKSTSGHGSLSRTQSIQRLITVGGKAPAGGCGAALLGSEVRMHYTADYLFYRARS
;
A
#
# COMPACT_ATOMS: atom_id res chain seq x y z
N MET A 1 -40.00 36.25 -71.38
CA MET A 1 -40.06 35.96 -69.93
C MET A 1 -39.14 34.80 -69.66
N LYS A 2 -37.98 35.05 -69.03
CA LYS A 2 -36.96 34.02 -68.72
C LYS A 2 -36.95 33.82 -67.28
N HIS A 3 -37.42 32.65 -66.76
CA HIS A 3 -37.32 32.26 -65.37
C HIS A 3 -35.92 31.62 -65.09
N ARG A 4 -35.17 32.21 -64.18
CA ARG A 4 -33.89 31.70 -63.68
C ARG A 4 -34.16 30.89 -62.38
N TYR A 5 -33.97 29.57 -62.45
CA TYR A 5 -33.93 28.74 -61.23
C TYR A 5 -32.55 28.83 -60.60
N ALA A 6 -32.49 29.35 -59.38
CA ALA A 6 -31.30 29.33 -58.55
C ALA A 6 -31.26 28.01 -57.75
N SER A 7 -30.32 27.12 -58.06
CA SER A 7 -30.10 25.90 -57.29
C SER A 7 -29.31 26.22 -55.99
N ARG A 8 -29.91 25.94 -54.85
CA ARG A 8 -29.24 26.03 -53.55
C ARG A 8 -28.63 24.67 -53.23
N ILE A 9 -27.30 24.56 -53.31
CA ILE A 9 -26.53 23.41 -52.85
C ILE A 9 -26.33 23.58 -51.34
N GLY A 10 -27.05 22.78 -50.55
CA GLY A 10 -26.85 22.70 -49.11
C GLY A 10 -25.64 21.87 -48.78
N LEU A 11 -24.62 22.48 -48.17
CA LEU A 11 -23.44 21.82 -47.66
C LEU A 11 -23.78 21.17 -46.30
N VAL A 12 -23.92 19.85 -46.26
CA VAL A 12 -24.07 19.09 -45.00
C VAL A 12 -22.69 18.82 -44.46
N ALA A 13 -22.32 19.55 -43.41
CA ALA A 13 -21.09 19.32 -42.67
C ALA A 13 -21.26 18.10 -41.70
N LEU A 14 -20.63 16.98 -42.05
CA LEU A 14 -20.60 15.79 -41.21
C LEU A 14 -19.58 15.98 -40.08
N LEU A 15 -20.05 16.25 -38.87
CA LEU A 15 -19.22 16.30 -37.66
C LEU A 15 -18.86 14.89 -37.21
N ILE A 16 -17.62 14.47 -37.47
CA ILE A 16 -17.05 13.22 -36.96
C ILE A 16 -16.62 13.46 -35.52
N LEU A 17 -17.37 12.93 -34.55
CA LEU A 17 -16.94 12.85 -33.13
C LEU A 17 -15.87 11.78 -33.00
N ILE A 18 -14.63 12.19 -32.83
CA ILE A 18 -13.53 11.28 -32.49
C ILE A 18 -13.64 11.02 -30.97
N ALA A 19 -14.19 9.87 -30.60
CA ALA A 19 -14.14 9.38 -29.21
C ALA A 19 -12.71 9.01 -28.87
N SER A 20 -11.99 9.90 -28.19
CA SER A 20 -10.65 9.63 -27.66
C SER A 20 -10.78 8.65 -26.48
N CYS A 21 -10.50 7.37 -26.72
CA CYS A 21 -10.32 6.40 -25.63
C CYS A 21 -9.06 6.76 -24.86
N ALA A 22 -9.20 7.50 -23.75
CA ALA A 22 -8.13 7.71 -22.81
C ALA A 22 -7.77 6.35 -22.18
N THR A 23 -6.66 5.75 -22.59
CA THR A 23 -6.08 4.59 -21.93
C THR A 23 -5.63 5.04 -20.54
N VAL A 24 -6.33 4.60 -19.51
CA VAL A 24 -5.90 4.78 -18.12
C VAL A 24 -4.60 3.99 -17.95
N ASN A 25 -3.48 4.70 -17.98
CA ASN A 25 -2.16 4.13 -17.78
C ASN A 25 -2.07 3.71 -16.29
N ARG A 26 -2.41 2.45 -15.97
CA ARG A 26 -2.19 1.90 -14.62
C ARG A 26 -0.69 1.77 -14.42
N PRO A 27 -0.12 2.31 -13.33
CA PRO A 27 1.27 2.05 -13.01
C PRO A 27 1.52 0.54 -12.99
N ALA A 28 2.56 0.09 -13.67
CA ALA A 28 2.96 -1.30 -13.61
C ALA A 28 3.38 -1.63 -12.17
N ALA A 29 2.92 -2.77 -11.65
CA ALA A 29 3.38 -3.24 -10.34
C ALA A 29 4.93 -3.36 -10.37
N PRO A 30 5.63 -2.94 -9.29
CA PRO A 30 7.08 -3.03 -9.25
C PRO A 30 7.54 -4.49 -9.39
N VAL A 31 8.72 -4.69 -9.97
CA VAL A 31 9.35 -6.00 -10.06
C VAL A 31 9.73 -6.42 -8.64
N VAL A 32 9.20 -7.56 -8.19
CA VAL A 32 9.42 -8.08 -6.84
C VAL A 32 10.12 -9.44 -6.90
N PRO A 33 10.90 -9.81 -5.86
CA PRO A 33 11.44 -11.16 -5.71
C PRO A 33 10.33 -12.23 -5.82
N ALA A 34 10.70 -13.42 -6.28
CA ALA A 34 9.75 -14.53 -6.47
C ALA A 34 8.97 -14.86 -5.18
N SER A 35 9.60 -14.74 -4.01
CA SER A 35 9.01 -14.96 -2.69
C SER A 35 7.88 -13.99 -2.35
N LEU A 36 7.87 -12.81 -2.96
CA LEU A 36 6.87 -11.76 -2.72
C LEU A 36 5.82 -11.68 -3.83
N GLN A 37 5.85 -12.57 -4.83
CA GLN A 37 4.87 -12.57 -5.91
C GLN A 37 3.48 -12.97 -5.41
N VAL A 38 2.49 -12.19 -5.81
CA VAL A 38 1.08 -12.46 -5.54
C VAL A 38 0.55 -13.52 -6.53
N PRO A 39 -0.33 -14.45 -6.11
CA PRO A 39 -0.95 -15.43 -7.01
C PRO A 39 -1.57 -14.79 -8.26
N ARG A 40 -1.37 -15.39 -9.43
CA ARG A 40 -1.92 -14.91 -10.72
C ARG A 40 -3.45 -14.84 -10.77
N THR A 41 -4.12 -15.54 -9.85
CA THR A 41 -5.58 -15.49 -9.66
C THR A 41 -6.07 -14.20 -8.99
N GLN A 42 -5.14 -13.33 -8.58
CA GLN A 42 -5.45 -12.07 -7.94
C GLN A 42 -5.08 -10.88 -8.85
N VAL A 43 -5.75 -9.75 -8.61
CA VAL A 43 -5.50 -8.48 -9.30
C VAL A 43 -5.31 -7.36 -8.29
N LEU A 44 -4.47 -6.40 -8.63
CA LEU A 44 -4.30 -5.18 -7.84
C LEU A 44 -5.63 -4.42 -7.80
N SER A 45 -6.12 -4.15 -6.59
CA SER A 45 -7.35 -3.40 -6.34
C SER A 45 -7.10 -2.00 -5.81
N LEU A 46 -6.04 -1.80 -5.03
CA LEU A 46 -5.71 -0.51 -4.42
C LEU A 46 -4.19 -0.42 -4.19
N GLN A 47 -3.63 0.76 -4.44
CA GLN A 47 -2.26 1.13 -4.07
C GLN A 47 -2.32 2.42 -3.25
N ALA A 48 -1.51 2.49 -2.18
CA ALA A 48 -1.42 3.67 -1.34
C ALA A 48 -0.01 3.82 -0.77
N HIS A 49 0.46 5.08 -0.65
CA HIS A 49 1.74 5.43 -0.06
C HIS A 49 1.61 5.66 1.44
N ALA A 50 2.40 4.98 2.25
CA ALA A 50 2.41 5.09 3.70
C ALA A 50 3.49 6.05 4.19
N ILE A 51 3.11 6.88 5.16
CA ILE A 51 4.01 7.72 5.96
C ILE A 51 3.68 7.45 7.43
N GLY A 52 4.67 7.07 8.22
CA GLY A 52 4.42 6.74 9.62
C GLY A 52 5.66 6.32 10.39
N VAL A 53 5.46 5.51 11.41
CA VAL A 53 6.51 5.02 12.30
C VAL A 53 6.37 3.52 12.55
N GLN A 54 7.50 2.87 12.76
CA GLN A 54 7.59 1.58 13.42
C GLN A 54 7.90 1.85 14.90
N ILE A 55 7.09 1.31 15.78
CA ILE A 55 7.23 1.45 17.23
C ILE A 55 7.98 0.22 17.74
N TYR A 56 9.05 0.46 18.48
CA TYR A 56 9.83 -0.58 19.16
C TYR A 56 9.83 -0.32 20.65
N GLU A 57 9.83 -1.37 21.43
CA GLU A 57 9.93 -1.33 22.89
C GLU A 57 11.23 -1.98 23.34
N CYS A 58 11.93 -1.34 24.26
CA CYS A 58 13.13 -1.90 24.87
C CYS A 58 12.73 -3.03 25.82
N GLN A 59 13.13 -4.25 25.50
CA GLN A 59 12.79 -5.45 26.26
C GLN A 59 14.05 -6.24 26.63
N ALA A 60 14.02 -6.94 27.78
CA ALA A 60 15.02 -7.94 28.06
C ALA A 60 14.89 -9.11 27.07
N SER A 61 16.01 -9.65 26.60
CA SER A 61 16.00 -10.84 25.77
C SER A 61 15.40 -12.02 26.52
N HIS A 62 14.56 -12.80 25.84
CA HIS A 62 13.96 -14.01 26.43
C HIS A 62 15.03 -15.04 26.84
N ASP A 63 16.10 -15.15 26.04
CA ASP A 63 17.13 -16.18 26.24
C ASP A 63 18.25 -15.73 27.17
N ASP A 64 18.42 -14.43 27.38
CA ASP A 64 19.43 -13.83 28.26
C ASP A 64 18.92 -12.54 28.88
N PRO A 65 18.42 -12.57 30.13
CA PRO A 65 17.86 -11.39 30.80
C PRO A 65 18.87 -10.25 31.04
N THR A 66 20.15 -10.47 30.83
CA THR A 66 21.18 -9.42 30.89
C THR A 66 21.36 -8.65 29.59
N ARG A 67 20.80 -9.15 28.50
CA ARG A 67 20.75 -8.50 27.19
C ARG A 67 19.42 -7.79 26.98
N PHE A 68 19.46 -6.67 26.28
CA PHE A 68 18.31 -5.84 25.98
C PHE A 68 18.30 -5.51 24.50
N ASP A 69 17.13 -5.60 23.88
CA ASP A 69 16.93 -5.35 22.47
C ASP A 69 15.68 -4.50 22.22
N TRP A 70 15.71 -3.69 21.16
CA TRP A 70 14.52 -3.01 20.65
C TRP A 70 13.65 -4.01 19.90
N VAL A 71 12.54 -4.42 20.52
CA VAL A 71 11.60 -5.38 19.97
C VAL A 71 10.45 -4.64 19.27
N PHE A 72 10.15 -5.03 18.03
CA PHE A 72 9.04 -4.46 17.27
C PHE A 72 7.70 -4.66 18.01
N LYS A 73 6.96 -3.59 18.21
CA LYS A 73 5.67 -3.56 18.91
C LYS A 73 4.50 -3.38 17.95
N ALA A 74 4.52 -2.32 17.12
CA ALA A 74 3.43 -2.00 16.21
C ALA A 74 3.87 -1.01 15.14
N PRO A 75 3.22 -1.01 13.96
CA PRO A 75 3.23 0.13 13.06
C PRO A 75 2.21 1.16 13.51
N GLU A 76 2.43 2.42 13.12
CA GLU A 76 1.43 3.48 13.12
C GLU A 76 1.68 4.36 11.90
N ALA A 77 0.76 4.35 10.94
CA ALA A 77 0.92 5.09 9.69
C ALA A 77 -0.40 5.56 9.11
N GLN A 78 -0.32 6.61 8.32
CA GLN A 78 -1.36 7.06 7.42
C GLN A 78 -0.97 6.70 6.00
N LEU A 79 -1.90 6.13 5.23
CA LEU A 79 -1.71 5.83 3.81
C LEU A 79 -2.52 6.82 2.96
N PHE A 80 -1.89 7.25 1.88
CA PHE A 80 -2.39 8.28 0.99
C PHE A 80 -2.58 7.73 -0.42
N ASP A 81 -3.59 8.22 -1.13
CA ASP A 81 -3.78 7.96 -2.56
C ASP A 81 -2.81 8.81 -3.42
N HIS A 82 -2.87 8.63 -4.74
CA HIS A 82 -2.04 9.39 -5.69
C HIS A 82 -2.29 10.90 -5.68
N ALA A 83 -3.44 11.35 -5.16
CA ALA A 83 -3.77 12.78 -5.01
C ALA A 83 -3.30 13.35 -3.67
N GLY A 84 -2.64 12.53 -2.82
CA GLY A 84 -2.20 12.93 -1.48
C GLY A 84 -3.34 12.97 -0.45
N LYS A 85 -4.50 12.39 -0.75
CA LYS A 85 -5.61 12.29 0.19
C LYS A 85 -5.37 11.11 1.14
N PRO A 86 -5.49 11.29 2.48
CA PRO A 86 -5.41 10.19 3.43
C PRO A 86 -6.64 9.28 3.27
N ILE A 87 -6.41 7.98 3.03
CA ILE A 87 -7.46 7.00 2.75
C ILE A 87 -7.47 5.79 3.65
N ILE A 88 -6.34 5.45 4.31
CA ILE A 88 -6.22 4.27 5.17
C ILE A 88 -5.37 4.61 6.39
N LYS A 89 -5.78 4.15 7.58
CA LYS A 89 -4.96 4.07 8.79
C LYS A 89 -4.33 2.68 8.89
N HIS A 90 -3.09 2.61 9.35
CA HIS A 90 -2.38 1.35 9.58
C HIS A 90 -1.84 1.31 10.99
N TYR A 91 -2.16 0.23 11.72
CA TYR A 91 -1.83 0.07 13.14
C TYR A 91 -1.64 -1.41 13.52
N ALA A 92 -1.50 -1.66 14.81
CA ALA A 92 -1.25 -2.99 15.36
C ALA A 92 -2.19 -4.08 14.84
N GLY A 93 -1.66 -5.29 14.68
CA GLY A 93 -2.40 -6.46 14.26
C GLY A 93 -1.80 -7.28 13.11
N PRO A 94 -1.07 -6.80 12.12
CA PRO A 94 -1.13 -5.50 11.43
C PRO A 94 -2.50 -5.28 10.77
N THR A 95 -3.11 -4.15 11.05
CA THR A 95 -4.44 -3.79 10.59
C THR A 95 -4.39 -2.59 9.65
N TRP A 96 -5.19 -2.61 8.59
CA TRP A 96 -5.49 -1.47 7.73
C TRP A 96 -6.98 -1.18 7.81
N GLU A 97 -7.33 0.08 8.04
CA GLU A 97 -8.70 0.59 8.15
C GLU A 97 -8.88 1.72 7.16
N ALA A 98 -9.72 1.49 6.15
CA ALA A 98 -10.03 2.48 5.15
C ALA A 98 -11.05 3.51 5.65
N SER A 99 -11.04 4.69 5.04
CA SER A 99 -11.99 5.78 5.36
C SER A 99 -13.45 5.42 5.08
N ASP A 100 -13.72 4.36 4.31
CA ASP A 100 -15.05 3.81 4.07
C ASP A 100 -15.51 2.80 5.14
N GLY A 101 -14.72 2.61 6.21
CA GLY A 101 -15.00 1.72 7.33
C GLY A 101 -14.64 0.25 7.08
N SER A 102 -14.19 -0.11 5.87
CA SER A 102 -13.71 -1.48 5.64
C SER A 102 -12.32 -1.69 6.23
N THR A 103 -12.08 -2.91 6.76
CA THR A 103 -10.80 -3.26 7.37
C THR A 103 -10.23 -4.56 6.80
N VAL A 104 -8.92 -4.70 6.90
CA VAL A 104 -8.21 -5.97 6.71
C VAL A 104 -7.14 -6.13 7.78
N VAL A 105 -7.07 -7.33 8.37
CA VAL A 105 -5.96 -7.76 9.24
C VAL A 105 -5.08 -8.69 8.42
N GLY A 106 -3.77 -8.41 8.39
CA GLY A 106 -2.80 -9.19 7.63
C GLY A 106 -2.03 -10.18 8.49
N GLU A 107 -1.43 -11.14 7.82
CA GLU A 107 -0.45 -12.06 8.39
C GLU A 107 0.71 -12.21 7.42
N VAL A 108 1.95 -11.97 7.89
CA VAL A 108 3.15 -12.07 7.06
C VAL A 108 3.38 -13.51 6.63
N THR A 109 3.47 -13.73 5.32
CA THR A 109 3.75 -15.04 4.71
C THR A 109 5.14 -15.12 4.11
N ALA A 110 5.69 -13.98 3.66
CA ALA A 110 7.05 -13.91 3.16
C ALA A 110 7.65 -12.51 3.41
N LYS A 111 8.98 -12.47 3.49
CA LYS A 111 9.77 -11.24 3.62
C LYS A 111 10.99 -11.30 2.72
N ASP A 112 11.43 -10.14 2.27
CA ASP A 112 12.67 -9.92 1.55
C ASP A 112 13.30 -8.62 2.07
N ASN A 113 14.62 -8.56 2.18
CA ASN A 113 15.27 -7.35 2.72
C ASN A 113 15.12 -6.12 1.81
N GLY A 114 14.74 -6.34 0.54
CA GLY A 114 14.68 -5.25 -0.43
C GLY A 114 16.05 -4.68 -0.77
N PRO A 115 16.10 -3.63 -1.60
CA PRO A 115 17.36 -3.05 -2.06
C PRO A 115 18.03 -2.13 -1.04
N ASP A 116 17.28 -1.59 -0.06
CA ASP A 116 17.81 -0.66 0.94
C ASP A 116 18.09 -1.40 2.26
N PRO A 117 19.40 -1.65 2.60
CA PRO A 117 19.75 -2.32 3.84
C PRO A 117 19.42 -1.53 5.10
N MET A 118 19.11 -0.22 4.99
CA MET A 118 18.73 0.63 6.11
C MET A 118 17.22 0.69 6.33
N ALA A 119 16.43 0.10 5.44
CA ALA A 119 14.98 0.06 5.54
C ALA A 119 14.45 -1.24 6.17
N ILE A 120 13.21 -1.17 6.68
CA ILE A 120 12.47 -2.38 7.07
C ILE A 120 12.21 -3.28 5.86
N PRO A 121 12.10 -4.61 6.01
CA PRO A 121 11.93 -5.55 4.90
C PRO A 121 10.68 -5.27 4.05
N TRP A 122 10.74 -5.64 2.79
CA TRP A 122 9.57 -5.85 1.95
C TRP A 122 8.80 -7.07 2.44
N LEU A 123 7.48 -7.05 2.33
CA LEU A 123 6.62 -8.12 2.83
C LEU A 123 5.57 -8.54 1.80
N LEU A 124 5.24 -9.83 1.82
CA LEU A 124 3.98 -10.36 1.34
C LEU A 124 3.16 -10.80 2.56
N LEU A 125 1.92 -10.35 2.64
CA LEU A 125 0.97 -10.76 3.66
C LEU A 125 -0.27 -11.36 2.98
N ARG A 126 -0.88 -12.35 3.64
CA ARG A 126 -2.25 -12.77 3.33
C ARG A 126 -3.24 -12.04 4.24
N ALA A 127 -4.45 -11.82 3.77
CA ALA A 127 -5.53 -11.37 4.63
C ALA A 127 -5.91 -12.51 5.61
N LYS A 128 -5.79 -12.24 6.90
CA LYS A 128 -6.26 -13.13 7.98
C LYS A 128 -7.77 -12.97 8.18
N SER A 129 -8.25 -11.74 8.10
CA SER A 129 -9.67 -11.39 8.17
C SER A 129 -9.92 -10.06 7.47
N THR A 130 -11.15 -9.88 6.99
CA THR A 130 -11.66 -8.60 6.49
C THR A 130 -13.01 -8.32 7.15
N SER A 131 -13.37 -7.02 7.27
CA SER A 131 -14.69 -6.61 7.75
C SER A 131 -15.20 -5.36 7.04
N GLY A 132 -16.47 -5.04 7.23
CA GLY A 132 -17.14 -3.91 6.58
C GLY A 132 -17.41 -4.14 5.09
N HIS A 133 -17.92 -3.08 4.44
CA HIS A 133 -18.19 -3.05 3.00
C HIS A 133 -17.43 -1.88 2.39
N GLY A 134 -16.45 -2.15 1.52
CA GLY A 134 -15.65 -1.08 0.92
C GLY A 134 -14.38 -1.59 0.26
N SER A 135 -13.42 -0.69 0.12
CA SER A 135 -12.20 -0.88 -0.67
C SER A 135 -11.33 -2.04 -0.22
N LEU A 136 -11.32 -2.37 1.09
CA LEU A 136 -10.51 -3.43 1.67
C LEU A 136 -11.27 -4.74 1.93
N SER A 137 -12.60 -4.75 1.78
CA SER A 137 -13.47 -5.89 2.18
C SER A 137 -13.22 -7.20 1.43
N ARG A 138 -12.60 -7.14 0.24
CA ARG A 138 -12.26 -8.31 -0.60
C ARG A 138 -10.75 -8.54 -0.74
N THR A 139 -9.94 -7.92 0.10
CA THR A 139 -8.49 -8.07 0.07
C THR A 139 -8.12 -9.52 0.43
N GLN A 140 -7.23 -10.11 -0.38
CA GLN A 140 -6.67 -11.46 -0.15
C GLN A 140 -5.17 -11.41 0.15
N SER A 141 -4.44 -10.52 -0.53
CA SER A 141 -3.00 -10.33 -0.31
C SER A 141 -2.67 -8.86 -0.22
N ILE A 142 -1.61 -8.57 0.52
CA ILE A 142 -1.06 -7.23 0.69
C ILE A 142 0.45 -7.33 0.48
N GLN A 143 1.02 -6.41 -0.31
CA GLN A 143 2.46 -6.22 -0.36
C GLN A 143 2.84 -4.92 0.34
N ARG A 144 3.93 -4.93 1.11
CA ARG A 144 4.66 -3.74 1.56
C ARG A 144 5.97 -3.69 0.80
N LEU A 145 6.15 -2.69 -0.04
CA LEU A 145 7.28 -2.54 -0.95
C LEU A 145 7.89 -1.13 -0.82
N ILE A 146 9.04 -0.91 -1.47
CA ILE A 146 9.68 0.41 -1.59
C ILE A 146 9.80 1.08 -0.22
N THR A 147 10.25 0.32 0.76
CA THR A 147 10.42 0.78 2.13
C THR A 147 11.64 1.69 2.25
N VAL A 148 11.50 2.74 3.06
CA VAL A 148 12.59 3.64 3.46
C VAL A 148 12.57 3.77 4.98
N GLY A 149 13.69 3.58 5.65
CA GLY A 149 13.83 3.70 7.10
C GLY A 149 13.05 2.67 7.91
N GLY A 150 12.64 3.04 9.10
CA GLY A 150 11.79 2.24 10.00
C GLY A 150 12.49 1.15 10.81
N LYS A 151 13.81 0.89 10.61
CA LYS A 151 14.55 -0.09 11.44
C LYS A 151 14.69 0.39 12.87
N ALA A 152 14.75 -0.57 13.78
CA ALA A 152 15.13 -0.31 15.16
C ALA A 152 16.50 0.36 15.23
N PRO A 153 16.75 1.19 16.26
CA PRO A 153 18.11 1.69 16.52
C PRO A 153 19.08 0.52 16.74
N ALA A 154 20.31 0.69 16.27
CA ALA A 154 21.37 -0.35 16.43
C ALA A 154 21.83 -0.54 17.89
N GLY A 155 21.45 0.36 18.79
CA GLY A 155 21.83 0.33 20.20
C GLY A 155 20.93 1.21 21.04
N GLY A 156 21.34 1.47 22.29
CA GLY A 156 20.62 2.36 23.21
C GLY A 156 19.50 1.72 24.02
N CYS A 157 19.18 0.45 23.82
CA CYS A 157 18.33 -0.33 24.72
C CYS A 157 19.20 -0.93 25.84
N GLY A 158 18.80 -0.76 27.06
CA GLY A 158 19.49 -1.29 28.25
C GLY A 158 18.57 -1.25 29.47
N ALA A 159 19.02 -1.74 30.60
CA ALA A 159 18.21 -1.85 31.83
C ALA A 159 17.52 -0.54 32.24
N ALA A 160 18.19 0.60 32.06
CA ALA A 160 17.63 1.93 32.37
C ALA A 160 16.47 2.36 31.43
N LEU A 161 16.33 1.72 30.26
CA LEU A 161 15.30 2.02 29.27
C LEU A 161 14.27 0.90 29.14
N LEU A 162 14.30 -0.11 30.00
CA LEU A 162 13.34 -1.21 29.97
C LEU A 162 11.91 -0.69 29.94
N GLY A 163 11.11 -1.15 28.97
CA GLY A 163 9.72 -0.70 28.75
C GLY A 163 9.58 0.63 28.00
N SER A 164 10.69 1.35 27.75
CA SER A 164 10.64 2.58 26.95
C SER A 164 10.39 2.28 25.47
N GLU A 165 9.71 3.20 24.78
CA GLU A 165 9.44 3.09 23.35
C GLU A 165 10.30 4.04 22.52
N VAL A 166 10.60 3.60 21.28
CA VAL A 166 11.18 4.46 20.25
C VAL A 166 10.33 4.37 18.97
N ARG A 167 10.16 5.49 18.29
CA ARG A 167 9.32 5.64 17.10
C ARG A 167 10.21 5.95 15.90
N MET A 168 10.40 4.97 15.03
CA MET A 168 11.30 5.05 13.89
C MET A 168 10.52 5.38 12.61
N HIS A 169 10.75 6.56 12.04
CA HIS A 169 10.07 6.99 10.81
C HIS A 169 10.31 6.02 9.66
N TYR A 170 9.25 5.73 8.90
CA TYR A 170 9.32 4.97 7.66
C TYR A 170 8.34 5.48 6.62
N THR A 171 8.64 5.17 5.36
CA THR A 171 7.68 5.20 4.27
C THR A 171 7.65 3.85 3.57
N ALA A 172 6.55 3.55 2.89
CA ALA A 172 6.38 2.34 2.10
C ALA A 172 5.24 2.50 1.10
N ASP A 173 5.24 1.68 0.05
CA ASP A 173 4.06 1.50 -0.79
C ASP A 173 3.34 0.21 -0.38
N TYR A 174 2.03 0.32 -0.16
CA TYR A 174 1.14 -0.81 0.09
C TYR A 174 0.27 -1.08 -1.13
N LEU A 175 0.30 -2.33 -1.59
CA LEU A 175 -0.48 -2.83 -2.71
C LEU A 175 -1.46 -3.89 -2.20
N PHE A 176 -2.75 -3.66 -2.38
CA PHE A 176 -3.82 -4.56 -1.94
C PHE A 176 -4.38 -5.32 -3.14
N TYR A 177 -4.52 -6.62 -3.02
CA TYR A 177 -4.95 -7.51 -4.09
C TYR A 177 -6.22 -8.25 -3.70
N ARG A 178 -7.14 -8.43 -4.67
CA ARG A 178 -8.37 -9.22 -4.54
C ARG A 178 -8.42 -10.32 -5.58
N ALA A 179 -9.33 -11.27 -5.43
CA ALA A 179 -9.57 -12.27 -6.47
C ALA A 179 -9.87 -11.58 -7.82
N ARG A 180 -9.38 -12.20 -8.89
CA ARG A 180 -9.80 -11.85 -10.24
C ARG A 180 -11.25 -12.34 -10.40
N SER A 181 -12.16 -11.45 -10.72
CA SER A 181 -13.57 -11.77 -11.06
C SER A 181 -13.65 -12.32 -12.46
#